data_72df376762bb65bdc793ed82bb5bbfc7
#
_entry.id   72df376762bb65bdc793ed82bb5bbfc7
#
_cell.length_a   1.000
_cell.length_b   1.000
_cell.length_c   1.000
_cell.angle_alpha   90.00
_cell.angle_beta   90.00
_cell.angle_gamma   90.00
#
_symmetry.space_group_name_H-M   'P 1'
#
loop_
_entity.id
_entity.type
_entity.pdbx_description
1 polymer ?
#
loop_
_entity_poly.entity_id
_entity_poly.type
_entity_poly.pdbx_seq_one_letter_code
_entity_poly.pdbx_strand_id
1 'polypeptide(L)'
;MTKYGLVCISELLRDKNPDLAFKTMTRTQFLKKDRDASIQELSKRISHNLTVTIETLKHCKEVGIKHYRLSCKLFPLVTDPTLKIQVEMLPYWAMLEQKIVEIGRVARELNISLSIHPDQFVVLGSDSDDVCAKSIAELNFHSWLLDVMRVPQDYTCPINIHPSLSNFSSPEAFINKIVLNFFRC
;
A
#
# COMPACT_ATOMS: atom_id res chain seq x y z
N MET A 1 -27.07 -9.51 3.80
CA MET A 1 -26.27 -9.47 5.05
C MET A 1 -25.19 -8.41 4.87
N THR A 2 -25.13 -7.41 5.75
CA THR A 2 -24.15 -6.31 5.69
C THR A 2 -22.73 -6.86 5.90
N LYS A 3 -21.79 -6.49 5.01
CA LYS A 3 -20.38 -6.86 5.16
C LYS A 3 -19.64 -5.66 5.77
N TYR A 4 -18.88 -5.92 6.81
CA TYR A 4 -18.01 -4.92 7.43
C TYR A 4 -16.58 -5.04 6.91
N GLY A 5 -15.89 -3.91 6.79
CA GLY A 5 -14.49 -3.82 6.41
C GLY A 5 -13.65 -3.14 7.49
N LEU A 6 -12.41 -3.59 7.64
CA LEU A 6 -11.40 -2.92 8.47
C LEU A 6 -10.52 -2.05 7.59
N VAL A 7 -10.19 -0.87 8.08
CA VAL A 7 -9.32 0.08 7.38
C VAL A 7 -7.97 0.18 8.09
N CYS A 8 -6.93 -0.29 7.44
CA CYS A 8 -5.52 -0.14 7.80
C CYS A 8 -5.12 -0.70 9.17
N ILE A 9 -5.74 -0.27 10.27
CA ILE A 9 -5.29 -0.54 11.64
C ILE A 9 -6.47 -1.07 12.47
N SER A 10 -6.23 -2.15 13.23
CA SER A 10 -7.13 -2.59 14.29
C SER A 10 -6.64 -2.06 15.64
N GLU A 11 -7.37 -1.12 16.22
CA GLU A 11 -7.05 -0.62 17.57
C GLU A 11 -7.17 -1.72 18.62
N LEU A 12 -8.20 -2.55 18.52
CA LEU A 12 -8.37 -3.71 19.43
C LEU A 12 -7.18 -4.68 19.37
N LEU A 13 -6.63 -4.92 18.18
CA LEU A 13 -5.47 -5.78 18.04
C LEU A 13 -4.22 -5.12 18.63
N ARG A 14 -4.03 -3.83 18.40
CA ARG A 14 -2.92 -3.04 18.93
C ARG A 14 -3.00 -2.91 20.45
N ASP A 15 -4.17 -2.75 21.05
CA ASP A 15 -4.35 -2.68 22.50
C ASP A 15 -4.00 -4.01 23.19
N LYS A 16 -4.31 -5.14 22.53
CA LYS A 16 -3.91 -6.47 23.00
C LYS A 16 -2.41 -6.72 22.86
N ASN A 17 -1.78 -6.21 21.81
CA ASN A 17 -0.37 -6.36 21.52
C ASN A 17 0.18 -5.11 20.81
N PRO A 18 0.80 -4.15 21.56
CA PRO A 18 1.36 -2.93 21.00
C PRO A 18 2.43 -3.15 19.91
N ASP A 19 3.08 -4.31 19.89
CA ASP A 19 4.05 -4.66 18.86
C ASP A 19 3.40 -4.85 17.48
N LEU A 20 2.07 -5.00 17.41
CA LEU A 20 1.32 -5.08 16.16
C LEU A 20 0.95 -3.71 15.58
N ALA A 21 1.70 -2.66 15.92
CA ALA A 21 1.60 -1.36 15.26
C ALA A 21 2.52 -1.29 14.03
N PHE A 22 2.06 -0.65 12.94
CA PHE A 22 2.90 -0.40 11.76
C PHE A 22 4.10 0.50 12.11
N LYS A 23 5.28 0.14 11.61
CA LYS A 23 6.52 0.90 11.75
C LYS A 23 6.78 1.70 10.48
N THR A 24 6.66 3.02 10.57
CA THR A 24 6.94 3.94 9.47
C THR A 24 8.37 4.48 9.54
N MET A 25 8.87 5.01 8.43
CA MET A 25 10.13 5.75 8.35
C MET A 25 9.90 7.04 7.58
N THR A 26 10.39 8.16 8.10
CA THR A 26 10.39 9.42 7.36
C THR A 26 11.68 9.57 6.55
N ARG A 27 11.65 10.39 5.48
CA ARG A 27 12.85 10.73 4.71
C ARG A 27 13.97 11.29 5.59
N THR A 28 13.62 12.17 6.53
CA THR A 28 14.59 12.74 7.49
C THR A 28 15.24 11.66 8.34
N GLN A 29 14.49 10.66 8.81
CA GLN A 29 15.04 9.54 9.56
C GLN A 29 15.98 8.69 8.71
N PHE A 30 15.59 8.43 7.44
CA PHE A 30 16.40 7.68 6.48
C PHE A 30 17.75 8.37 6.21
N LEU A 31 17.74 9.69 5.99
CA LEU A 31 18.92 10.48 5.64
C LEU A 31 19.84 10.79 6.83
N LYS A 32 19.41 10.53 8.08
CA LYS A 32 20.25 10.74 9.27
C LYS A 32 21.34 9.70 9.47
N LYS A 33 21.20 8.54 8.84
CA LYS A 33 22.13 7.43 8.96
C LYS A 33 22.83 7.19 7.63
N ASP A 34 23.89 6.39 7.66
CA ASP A 34 24.46 5.80 6.46
C ASP A 34 23.37 5.05 5.65
N ARG A 35 23.51 5.09 4.31
CA ARG A 35 22.51 4.51 3.40
C ARG A 35 22.26 3.02 3.66
N ASP A 36 23.33 2.24 3.84
CA ASP A 36 23.21 0.80 4.04
C ASP A 36 22.52 0.47 5.37
N ALA A 37 22.86 1.20 6.44
CA ALA A 37 22.18 1.08 7.73
C ALA A 37 20.70 1.48 7.63
N SER A 38 20.37 2.52 6.84
CA SER A 38 18.98 2.96 6.61
C SER A 38 18.18 1.95 5.79
N ILE A 39 18.77 1.34 4.78
CA ILE A 39 18.17 0.28 3.98
C ILE A 39 17.90 -0.97 4.82
N GLN A 40 18.85 -1.37 5.68
CA GLN A 40 18.64 -2.49 6.61
C GLN A 40 17.50 -2.22 7.58
N GLU A 41 17.45 -1.04 8.17
CA GLU A 41 16.37 -0.64 9.07
C GLU A 41 15.01 -0.60 8.35
N LEU A 42 14.97 -0.07 7.13
CA LEU A 42 13.78 -0.05 6.29
C LEU A 42 13.28 -1.47 6.00
N SER A 43 14.17 -2.38 5.59
CA SER A 43 13.83 -3.79 5.34
C SER A 43 13.22 -4.46 6.58
N LYS A 44 13.78 -4.21 7.77
CA LYS A 44 13.22 -4.72 9.05
C LYS A 44 11.82 -4.18 9.32
N ARG A 45 11.58 -2.88 9.08
CA ARG A 45 10.26 -2.26 9.25
C ARG A 45 9.24 -2.82 8.27
N ILE A 46 9.61 -2.99 7.00
CA ILE A 46 8.76 -3.64 5.99
C ILE A 46 8.42 -5.06 6.43
N SER A 47 9.41 -5.87 6.80
CA SER A 47 9.19 -7.23 7.29
C SER A 47 8.21 -7.29 8.47
N HIS A 48 8.34 -6.35 9.40
CA HIS A 48 7.43 -6.21 10.53
C HIS A 48 6.02 -5.86 10.06
N ASN A 49 5.87 -4.86 9.19
CA ASN A 49 4.58 -4.41 8.67
C ASN A 49 3.83 -5.53 7.91
N LEU A 50 4.56 -6.34 7.13
CA LEU A 50 4.00 -7.52 6.47
C LEU A 50 3.47 -8.54 7.48
N THR A 51 4.22 -8.78 8.57
CA THR A 51 3.76 -9.65 9.66
C THR A 51 2.50 -9.10 10.34
N VAL A 52 2.49 -7.80 10.66
CA VAL A 52 1.31 -7.12 11.25
C VAL A 52 0.08 -7.28 10.35
N THR A 53 0.27 -7.20 9.03
CA THR A 53 -0.83 -7.38 8.05
C THR A 53 -1.40 -8.79 8.11
N ILE A 54 -0.56 -9.82 8.19
CA ILE A 54 -1.01 -11.22 8.33
C ILE A 54 -1.80 -11.40 9.63
N GLU A 55 -1.31 -10.89 10.76
CA GLU A 55 -2.00 -10.97 12.04
C GLU A 55 -3.33 -10.19 12.02
N THR A 56 -3.37 -9.04 11.33
CA THR A 56 -4.60 -8.27 11.13
C THR A 56 -5.65 -9.07 10.34
N LEU A 57 -5.25 -9.81 9.29
CA LEU A 57 -6.16 -10.67 8.54
C LEU A 57 -6.74 -11.80 9.41
N LYS A 58 -5.91 -12.43 10.25
CA LYS A 58 -6.38 -13.44 11.20
C LYS A 58 -7.39 -12.85 12.18
N HIS A 59 -7.09 -11.68 12.73
CA HIS A 59 -8.00 -10.96 13.62
C HIS A 59 -9.31 -10.57 12.91
N CYS A 60 -9.27 -10.11 11.66
CA CYS A 60 -10.48 -9.85 10.87
C CYS A 60 -11.39 -11.09 10.81
N LYS A 61 -10.81 -12.27 10.62
CA LYS A 61 -11.58 -13.53 10.62
C LYS A 61 -12.25 -13.79 11.97
N GLU A 62 -11.53 -13.61 13.07
CA GLU A 62 -12.02 -13.81 14.44
C GLU A 62 -13.23 -12.92 14.76
N VAL A 63 -13.18 -11.64 14.33
CA VAL A 63 -14.26 -10.67 14.59
C VAL A 63 -15.30 -10.57 13.46
N GLY A 64 -15.25 -11.47 12.47
CA GLY A 64 -16.25 -11.57 11.40
C GLY A 64 -16.15 -10.51 10.30
N ILE A 65 -15.03 -9.80 10.18
CA ILE A 65 -14.74 -8.83 9.12
C ILE A 65 -14.43 -9.57 7.81
N LYS A 66 -14.99 -9.08 6.69
CA LYS A 66 -14.89 -9.72 5.37
C LYS A 66 -14.13 -8.93 4.33
N HIS A 67 -13.71 -7.72 4.67
CA HIS A 67 -12.91 -6.86 3.80
C HIS A 67 -11.83 -6.18 4.61
N TYR A 68 -10.61 -6.13 4.07
CA TYR A 68 -9.50 -5.41 4.70
C TYR A 68 -8.85 -4.46 3.69
N ARG A 69 -8.80 -3.18 4.04
CA ARG A 69 -8.07 -2.17 3.31
C ARG A 69 -6.63 -2.13 3.81
N LEU A 70 -5.71 -2.58 2.95
CA LEU A 70 -4.26 -2.56 3.22
C LEU A 70 -3.78 -1.13 3.51
N SER A 71 -2.82 -1.02 4.40
CA SER A 71 -2.21 0.26 4.72
C SER A 71 -1.22 0.69 3.63
N CYS A 72 -1.30 1.95 3.16
CA CYS A 72 -0.27 2.55 2.31
C CYS A 72 1.11 2.64 3.01
N LYS A 73 1.15 2.48 4.35
CA LYS A 73 2.38 2.47 5.15
C LYS A 73 3.08 1.10 5.18
N LEU A 74 2.59 0.13 4.39
CA LEU A 74 3.16 -1.22 4.35
C LEU A 74 4.63 -1.20 3.92
N PHE A 75 4.95 -0.39 2.91
CA PHE A 75 6.29 -0.18 2.37
C PHE A 75 6.68 1.32 2.46
N PRO A 76 7.11 1.81 3.62
CA PRO A 76 7.45 3.22 3.76
C PRO A 76 8.63 3.60 2.85
N LEU A 77 8.58 4.79 2.24
CA LEU A 77 9.62 5.40 1.41
C LEU A 77 9.99 4.69 0.09
N VAL A 78 9.41 3.53 -0.21
CA VAL A 78 9.82 2.73 -1.38
C VAL A 78 9.55 3.47 -2.70
N THR A 79 8.48 4.24 -2.76
CA THR A 79 8.09 5.04 -3.94
C THR A 79 8.68 6.46 -3.92
N ASP A 80 9.53 6.81 -2.93
CA ASP A 80 10.19 8.12 -2.89
C ASP A 80 11.23 8.24 -4.02
N PRO A 81 11.01 9.08 -5.04
CA PRO A 81 11.86 9.14 -6.23
C PRO A 81 13.27 9.66 -5.93
N THR A 82 13.45 10.36 -4.80
CA THR A 82 14.76 10.90 -4.42
C THR A 82 15.66 9.85 -3.77
N LEU A 83 15.06 8.85 -3.15
CA LEU A 83 15.79 7.78 -2.46
C LEU A 83 16.17 6.63 -3.40
N LYS A 84 15.49 6.51 -4.54
CA LYS A 84 15.74 5.49 -5.60
C LYS A 84 15.90 4.09 -5.01
N ILE A 85 14.94 3.69 -4.17
CA ILE A 85 14.93 2.38 -3.53
C ILE A 85 14.34 1.38 -4.53
N GLN A 86 15.09 0.33 -4.84
CA GLN A 86 14.61 -0.82 -5.61
C GLN A 86 14.27 -1.91 -4.59
N VAL A 87 13.02 -2.37 -4.59
CA VAL A 87 12.53 -3.30 -3.55
C VAL A 87 13.27 -4.64 -3.58
N GLU A 88 13.66 -5.09 -4.77
CA GLU A 88 14.39 -6.34 -4.99
C GLU A 88 15.81 -6.29 -4.43
N MET A 89 16.34 -5.08 -4.20
CA MET A 89 17.64 -4.86 -3.59
C MET A 89 17.60 -4.73 -2.07
N LEU A 90 16.41 -4.79 -1.46
CA LEU A 90 16.28 -4.77 -0.01
C LEU A 90 16.90 -6.03 0.61
N PRO A 91 17.61 -5.90 1.73
CA PRO A 91 18.11 -7.06 2.48
C PRO A 91 16.99 -8.05 2.78
N TYR A 92 17.30 -9.33 2.56
CA TYR A 92 16.34 -10.44 2.77
C TYR A 92 15.11 -10.38 1.86
N TRP A 93 15.24 -9.83 0.65
CA TRP A 93 14.14 -9.66 -0.29
C TRP A 93 13.29 -10.94 -0.48
N ALA A 94 13.90 -12.08 -0.70
CA ALA A 94 13.18 -13.34 -0.87
C ALA A 94 12.22 -13.65 0.31
N MET A 95 12.62 -13.32 1.54
CA MET A 95 11.75 -13.47 2.72
C MET A 95 10.62 -12.43 2.73
N LEU A 96 10.88 -11.20 2.30
CA LEU A 96 9.85 -10.17 2.19
C LEU A 96 8.81 -10.56 1.14
N GLU A 97 9.26 -11.00 -0.03
CA GLU A 97 8.39 -11.46 -1.11
C GLU A 97 7.53 -12.65 -0.69
N GLN A 98 8.10 -13.64 0.01
CA GLN A 98 7.32 -14.74 0.59
C GLN A 98 6.22 -14.25 1.53
N LYS A 99 6.48 -13.25 2.36
CA LYS A 99 5.45 -12.66 3.23
C LYS A 99 4.36 -11.93 2.44
N ILE A 100 4.70 -11.27 1.32
CA ILE A 100 3.71 -10.63 0.43
C ILE A 100 2.78 -11.71 -0.15
N VAL A 101 3.35 -12.80 -0.68
CA VAL A 101 2.59 -13.94 -1.19
C VAL A 101 1.71 -14.55 -0.10
N GLU A 102 2.24 -14.67 1.12
CA GLU A 102 1.53 -15.19 2.29
C GLU A 102 0.30 -14.33 2.65
N ILE A 103 0.39 -12.99 2.59
CA ILE A 103 -0.77 -12.10 2.81
C ILE A 103 -1.90 -12.47 1.86
N GLY A 104 -1.62 -12.61 0.57
CA GLY A 104 -2.62 -12.97 -0.42
C GLY A 104 -3.19 -14.39 -0.21
N ARG A 105 -2.34 -15.35 0.17
CA ARG A 105 -2.76 -16.71 0.53
C ARG A 105 -3.73 -16.70 1.72
N VAL A 106 -3.33 -16.05 2.82
CA VAL A 106 -4.14 -15.94 4.04
C VAL A 106 -5.47 -15.23 3.77
N ALA A 107 -5.46 -14.14 2.99
CA ALA A 107 -6.69 -13.43 2.63
C ALA A 107 -7.69 -14.36 1.89
N ARG A 108 -7.21 -15.14 0.91
CA ARG A 108 -8.05 -16.11 0.18
C ARG A 108 -8.57 -17.22 1.09
N GLU A 109 -7.73 -17.84 1.91
CA GLU A 109 -8.12 -18.93 2.84
C GLU A 109 -9.15 -18.47 3.87
N LEU A 110 -9.03 -17.24 4.35
CA LEU A 110 -9.96 -16.65 5.31
C LEU A 110 -11.22 -16.05 4.66
N ASN A 111 -11.27 -16.03 3.32
CA ASN A 111 -12.33 -15.40 2.53
C ASN A 111 -12.52 -13.92 2.89
N ILE A 112 -11.40 -13.17 2.90
CA ILE A 112 -11.34 -11.73 3.16
C ILE A 112 -10.86 -11.06 1.87
N SER A 113 -11.69 -10.17 1.31
CA SER A 113 -11.30 -9.35 0.16
C SER A 113 -10.34 -8.24 0.59
N LEU A 114 -9.43 -7.85 -0.31
CA LEU A 114 -8.46 -6.80 -0.06
C LEU A 114 -8.78 -5.57 -0.90
N SER A 115 -8.31 -4.41 -0.47
CA SER A 115 -8.22 -3.21 -1.29
C SER A 115 -7.01 -2.39 -0.84
N ILE A 116 -6.56 -1.48 -1.71
CA ILE A 116 -5.56 -0.47 -1.37
C ILE A 116 -6.16 0.92 -1.58
N HIS A 117 -5.82 1.84 -0.69
CA HIS A 117 -6.11 3.24 -0.85
C HIS A 117 -4.80 4.02 -0.74
N PRO A 118 -4.23 4.45 -1.86
CA PRO A 118 -3.03 5.26 -1.89
C PRO A 118 -3.19 6.53 -1.08
N ASP A 119 -2.08 7.17 -0.72
CA ASP A 119 -2.09 8.43 0.03
C ASP A 119 -2.81 9.54 -0.78
N GLN A 120 -3.36 10.52 -0.08
CA GLN A 120 -4.05 11.68 -0.66
C GLN A 120 -3.18 12.51 -1.63
N PHE A 121 -1.86 12.31 -1.60
CA PHE A 121 -0.92 12.97 -2.51
C PHE A 121 -0.82 12.29 -3.88
N VAL A 122 -1.47 11.16 -4.06
CA VAL A 122 -1.60 10.48 -5.36
C VAL A 122 -2.72 11.17 -6.16
N VAL A 123 -2.33 12.09 -7.01
CA VAL A 123 -3.24 12.99 -7.75
C VAL A 123 -3.01 12.82 -9.25
N LEU A 124 -3.69 11.85 -9.87
CA LEU A 124 -3.59 11.60 -11.32
C LEU A 124 -4.16 12.73 -12.20
N GLY A 125 -5.07 13.52 -11.66
CA GLY A 125 -5.66 14.68 -12.34
C GLY A 125 -4.80 15.94 -12.30
N SER A 126 -3.57 15.89 -11.78
CA SER A 126 -2.68 17.06 -11.65
C SER A 126 -2.26 17.60 -13.01
N ASP A 127 -2.09 18.93 -13.10
CA ASP A 127 -1.48 19.61 -14.24
C ASP A 127 0.06 19.59 -14.19
N SER A 128 0.63 19.22 -13.05
CA SER A 128 2.08 19.06 -12.88
C SER A 128 2.52 17.67 -13.33
N ASP A 129 3.40 17.59 -14.33
CA ASP A 129 3.97 16.33 -14.82
C ASP A 129 4.73 15.57 -13.71
N ASP A 130 5.45 16.29 -12.83
CA ASP A 130 6.17 15.70 -11.70
C ASP A 130 5.21 15.03 -10.69
N VAL A 131 4.08 15.68 -10.37
CA VAL A 131 3.06 15.10 -9.48
C VAL A 131 2.40 13.90 -10.14
N CYS A 132 2.12 13.98 -11.44
CA CYS A 132 1.51 12.90 -12.20
C CYS A 132 2.44 11.67 -12.26
N ALA A 133 3.71 11.87 -12.62
CA ALA A 133 4.71 10.80 -12.69
C ALA A 133 4.90 10.10 -11.33
N LYS A 134 4.95 10.84 -10.23
CA LYS A 134 5.01 10.29 -8.87
C LYS A 134 3.75 9.49 -8.53
N SER A 135 2.58 9.99 -8.92
CA SER A 135 1.30 9.31 -8.71
C SER A 135 1.23 7.98 -9.47
N ILE A 136 1.70 7.97 -10.72
CA ILE A 136 1.77 6.76 -11.54
C ILE A 136 2.75 5.75 -10.94
N ALA A 137 3.92 6.19 -10.49
CA ALA A 137 4.90 5.31 -9.84
C ALA A 137 4.33 4.65 -8.57
N GLU A 138 3.61 5.41 -7.75
CA GLU A 138 2.93 4.90 -6.54
C GLU A 138 1.86 3.87 -6.90
N LEU A 139 1.03 4.14 -7.90
CA LEU A 139 -0.03 3.22 -8.34
C LEU A 139 0.54 1.96 -8.98
N ASN A 140 1.61 2.07 -9.78
CA ASN A 140 2.29 0.92 -10.35
C ASN A 140 2.87 0.02 -9.24
N PHE A 141 3.45 0.62 -8.19
CA PHE A 141 3.93 -0.13 -7.04
C PHE A 141 2.79 -0.87 -6.31
N HIS A 142 1.65 -0.22 -6.08
CA HIS A 142 0.49 -0.86 -5.45
C HIS A 142 -0.10 -1.98 -6.33
N SER A 143 -0.18 -1.77 -7.64
CA SER A 143 -0.63 -2.80 -8.59
C SER A 143 0.30 -4.01 -8.54
N TRP A 144 1.60 -3.78 -8.68
CA TRP A 144 2.61 -4.83 -8.55
C TRP A 144 2.50 -5.60 -7.22
N LEU A 145 2.28 -4.89 -6.10
CA LEU A 145 2.13 -5.52 -4.78
C LEU A 145 0.92 -6.47 -4.74
N LEU A 146 -0.22 -6.07 -5.33
CA LEU A 146 -1.41 -6.91 -5.43
C LEU A 146 -1.18 -8.12 -6.36
N ASP A 147 -0.42 -7.94 -7.44
CA ASP A 147 -0.04 -9.03 -8.35
C ASP A 147 0.83 -10.07 -7.64
N VAL A 148 1.82 -9.64 -6.84
CA VAL A 148 2.64 -10.55 -6.03
C VAL A 148 1.80 -11.28 -4.97
N MET A 149 0.79 -10.63 -4.40
CA MET A 149 -0.18 -11.26 -3.49
C MET A 149 -1.09 -12.27 -4.22
N ARG A 150 -1.13 -12.26 -5.56
CA ARG A 150 -2.01 -13.10 -6.39
C ARG A 150 -3.48 -12.95 -6.00
N VAL A 151 -3.92 -11.72 -5.78
CA VAL A 151 -5.33 -11.41 -5.53
C VAL A 151 -6.08 -11.22 -6.84
N PRO A 152 -7.44 -11.34 -6.87
CA PRO A 152 -8.22 -11.11 -8.08
C PRO A 152 -7.98 -9.71 -8.66
N GLN A 153 -7.83 -9.63 -9.99
CA GLN A 153 -7.71 -8.36 -10.73
C GLN A 153 -9.10 -7.90 -11.19
N ASP A 154 -10.00 -7.70 -10.24
CA ASP A 154 -11.38 -7.30 -10.50
C ASP A 154 -11.89 -6.31 -9.43
N TYR A 155 -13.18 -5.98 -9.49
CA TYR A 155 -13.82 -5.05 -8.54
C TYR A 155 -13.80 -5.52 -7.07
N THR A 156 -13.41 -6.76 -6.79
CA THR A 156 -13.33 -7.27 -5.40
C THR A 156 -12.02 -6.90 -4.71
N CYS A 157 -11.01 -6.46 -5.50
CA CYS A 157 -9.72 -5.99 -5.00
C CYS A 157 -9.31 -4.64 -5.62
N PRO A 158 -10.07 -3.54 -5.37
CA PRO A 158 -9.84 -2.26 -6.00
C PRO A 158 -8.64 -1.50 -5.41
N ILE A 159 -7.99 -0.69 -6.26
CA ILE A 159 -7.15 0.43 -5.84
C ILE A 159 -8.02 1.68 -5.87
N ASN A 160 -8.31 2.25 -4.70
CA ASN A 160 -9.19 3.42 -4.58
C ASN A 160 -8.36 4.70 -4.61
N ILE A 161 -8.53 5.54 -5.62
CA ILE A 161 -7.82 6.80 -5.76
C ILE A 161 -8.67 7.99 -5.32
N HIS A 162 -8.02 9.06 -4.84
CA HIS A 162 -8.68 10.33 -4.59
C HIS A 162 -8.91 11.08 -5.92
N PRO A 163 -10.15 11.41 -6.27
CA PRO A 163 -10.41 12.09 -7.53
C PRO A 163 -9.93 13.54 -7.57
N SER A 164 -9.72 14.20 -6.42
CA SER A 164 -9.35 15.63 -6.36
C SER A 164 -10.18 16.51 -7.31
N LEU A 165 -11.49 16.37 -7.24
CA LEU A 165 -12.47 16.92 -8.22
C LEU A 165 -12.66 18.43 -8.16
N SER A 166 -12.01 19.15 -7.26
CA SER A 166 -12.24 20.61 -7.08
C SER A 166 -12.00 21.43 -8.36
N ASN A 167 -11.27 20.89 -9.33
CA ASN A 167 -10.88 21.60 -10.57
C ASN A 167 -11.55 21.00 -11.83
N PHE A 168 -12.45 20.01 -11.70
CA PHE A 168 -13.08 19.36 -12.84
C PHE A 168 -14.56 19.68 -12.91
N SER A 169 -15.04 19.98 -14.13
CA SER A 169 -16.45 20.30 -14.39
C SER A 169 -17.37 19.08 -14.33
N SER A 170 -16.82 17.89 -14.51
CA SER A 170 -17.58 16.62 -14.48
C SER A 170 -16.68 15.41 -14.20
N PRO A 171 -17.24 14.25 -13.81
CA PRO A 171 -16.51 13.00 -13.69
C PRO A 171 -15.84 12.58 -15.01
N GLU A 172 -16.46 12.82 -16.17
CA GLU A 172 -15.92 12.50 -17.48
C GLU A 172 -14.68 13.35 -17.78
N ALA A 173 -14.69 14.63 -17.44
CA ALA A 173 -13.53 15.53 -17.59
C ALA A 173 -12.34 15.02 -16.74
N PHE A 174 -12.60 14.53 -15.53
CA PHE A 174 -11.59 13.91 -14.69
C PHE A 174 -11.02 12.62 -15.29
N ILE A 175 -11.89 11.71 -15.77
CA ILE A 175 -11.46 10.45 -16.41
C ILE A 175 -10.61 10.75 -17.65
N ASN A 176 -11.03 11.67 -18.50
CA ASN A 176 -10.27 12.07 -19.68
C ASN A 176 -8.89 12.62 -19.32
N LYS A 177 -8.80 13.42 -18.25
CA LYS A 177 -7.51 13.94 -17.77
C LYS A 177 -6.60 12.81 -17.26
N ILE A 178 -7.13 11.85 -16.52
CA ILE A 178 -6.37 10.67 -16.09
C ILE A 178 -5.82 9.91 -17.28
N VAL A 179 -6.67 9.59 -18.27
CA VAL A 179 -6.26 8.86 -19.47
C VAL A 179 -5.15 9.61 -20.19
N LEU A 180 -5.31 10.93 -20.41
CA LEU A 180 -4.29 11.76 -21.04
C LEU A 180 -2.96 11.73 -20.27
N ASN A 181 -3.01 11.82 -18.95
CA ASN A 181 -1.82 11.81 -18.10
C ASN A 181 -1.10 10.44 -18.13
N PHE A 182 -1.83 9.32 -18.20
CA PHE A 182 -1.21 7.99 -18.37
C PHE A 182 -0.44 7.84 -19.69
N PHE A 183 -0.85 8.52 -20.76
CA PHE A 183 -0.14 8.49 -22.04
C PHE A 183 0.96 9.55 -22.14
N ARG A 184 0.98 10.53 -21.24
CA ARG A 184 1.93 11.66 -21.25
C ARG A 184 3.16 11.41 -20.37
N CYS A 185 3.00 10.70 -19.27
CA CYS A 185 4.06 10.37 -18.31
C CYS A 185 4.60 8.97 -18.54
#